data_d3a9a487aa1daa6ac1ad84de8fbcf4d2
#
_entry.id   d3a9a487aa1daa6ac1ad84de8fbcf4d2
#
_cell.length_a   1.000
_cell.length_b   1.000
_cell.length_c   1.000
_cell.angle_alpha   90.00
_cell.angle_beta   90.00
_cell.angle_gamma   90.00
#
_symmetry.space_group_name_H-M   'P 1'
#
loop_
_entity.id
_entity.type
_entity.pdbx_description
1 polymer ?
#
loop_
_entity_poly.entity_id
_entity_poly.type
_entity_poly.pdbx_seq_one_letter_code
_entity_poly.pdbx_strand_id
1 'polypeptide(L)'
;ANNAVTLSITAGTGVAGATLQGTATVSTVNGVATFTDLRIDNAGSGYTLTATSGSLTSAVSSSFNVSAGPASTLSVASEPSASMVGAAFTTQPIARIKDGYGNTITSSSALVTVTITSGTGNAGATLIGSNTATAVSGVATFTGLVIDTVGSGYTLTLSSSGLSSAITSAFNVSLALLTFTTEPSGGGSNQVMATQPVVSLQDSSGSTVTALTGIAVTLSIKSGTGIAGASLSGVTTVSTVNGVATFSGLKINRVGSG
;
A
#
# COMPACT_ATOMS: atom_id res chain seq x y z
N ALA A 1 -17.56 -26.37 -52.16
CA ALA A 1 -17.26 -24.95 -52.04
C ALA A 1 -16.40 -24.73 -50.81
N ASN A 2 -15.29 -24.02 -50.95
CA ASN A 2 -14.45 -23.64 -49.82
C ASN A 2 -15.03 -22.35 -49.18
N ASN A 3 -15.87 -22.52 -48.16
CA ASN A 3 -16.46 -21.39 -47.46
C ASN A 3 -15.53 -20.96 -46.32
N ALA A 4 -15.32 -19.65 -46.15
CA ALA A 4 -14.62 -19.13 -44.99
C ALA A 4 -15.55 -19.18 -43.77
N VAL A 5 -15.04 -19.74 -42.67
CA VAL A 5 -15.70 -19.71 -41.33
C VAL A 5 -14.92 -18.81 -40.42
N THR A 6 -15.61 -17.89 -39.76
CA THR A 6 -15.01 -16.96 -38.78
C THR A 6 -15.56 -17.29 -37.40
N LEU A 7 -14.64 -17.33 -36.41
CA LEU A 7 -14.98 -17.44 -34.98
C LEU A 7 -14.81 -16.11 -34.30
N SER A 8 -15.71 -15.80 -33.38
CA SER A 8 -15.62 -14.68 -32.46
C SER A 8 -16.08 -15.08 -31.06
N ILE A 9 -15.66 -14.38 -30.03
CA ILE A 9 -16.28 -14.51 -28.70
C ILE A 9 -17.72 -14.00 -28.82
N THR A 10 -18.68 -14.80 -28.36
CA THR A 10 -20.09 -14.42 -28.37
C THR A 10 -20.31 -13.19 -27.49
N ALA A 11 -20.97 -12.16 -28.02
CA ALA A 11 -21.23 -10.92 -27.28
C ALA A 11 -21.96 -11.19 -25.96
N GLY A 12 -21.48 -10.55 -24.87
CA GLY A 12 -22.06 -10.70 -23.54
C GLY A 12 -21.64 -11.98 -22.80
N THR A 13 -20.68 -12.77 -23.33
CA THR A 13 -20.17 -13.98 -22.67
C THR A 13 -18.70 -13.79 -22.23
N GLY A 14 -18.28 -14.53 -21.20
CA GLY A 14 -16.95 -14.43 -20.64
C GLY A 14 -16.66 -13.08 -19.95
N VAL A 15 -15.42 -12.63 -20.01
CA VAL A 15 -14.96 -11.37 -19.41
C VAL A 15 -15.06 -10.24 -20.43
N ALA A 16 -15.60 -9.10 -20.01
CA ALA A 16 -15.71 -7.92 -20.88
C ALA A 16 -14.31 -7.45 -21.34
N GLY A 17 -14.17 -7.15 -22.61
CA GLY A 17 -12.91 -6.74 -23.23
C GLY A 17 -11.96 -7.89 -23.58
N ALA A 18 -12.33 -9.14 -23.36
CA ALA A 18 -11.55 -10.29 -23.81
C ALA A 18 -11.46 -10.34 -25.34
N THR A 19 -10.29 -10.70 -25.85
CA THR A 19 -10.05 -10.82 -27.30
C THR A 19 -9.71 -12.26 -27.68
N LEU A 20 -10.25 -12.68 -28.83
CA LEU A 20 -9.87 -13.93 -29.47
C LEU A 20 -8.64 -13.67 -30.35
N GLN A 21 -7.56 -14.35 -30.02
CA GLN A 21 -6.27 -14.25 -30.70
C GLN A 21 -6.04 -15.48 -31.59
N GLY A 22 -5.16 -15.35 -32.56
CA GLY A 22 -4.84 -16.42 -33.51
C GLY A 22 -5.62 -16.26 -34.82
N THR A 23 -5.66 -17.34 -35.61
CA THR A 23 -6.30 -17.36 -36.94
C THR A 23 -7.80 -17.59 -36.79
N ALA A 24 -8.55 -16.49 -36.60
CA ALA A 24 -10.00 -16.55 -36.36
C ALA A 24 -10.86 -16.84 -37.63
N THR A 25 -10.27 -16.79 -38.81
CA THR A 25 -10.97 -17.10 -40.08
C THR A 25 -10.22 -18.18 -40.85
N VAL A 26 -10.87 -19.29 -41.15
CA VAL A 26 -10.29 -20.43 -41.86
C VAL A 26 -11.23 -20.90 -42.95
N SER A 27 -10.70 -21.26 -44.13
CA SER A 27 -11.48 -21.89 -45.22
C SER A 27 -11.74 -23.35 -44.91
N THR A 28 -12.94 -23.84 -45.27
CA THR A 28 -13.28 -25.24 -45.11
C THR A 28 -12.54 -26.14 -46.11
N VAL A 29 -12.12 -27.31 -45.63
CA VAL A 29 -11.65 -28.43 -46.46
C VAL A 29 -12.60 -29.59 -46.24
N ASN A 30 -13.20 -30.09 -47.33
CA ASN A 30 -14.22 -31.14 -47.26
C ASN A 30 -15.39 -30.81 -46.32
N GLY A 31 -15.78 -29.53 -46.24
CA GLY A 31 -16.85 -29.05 -45.39
C GLY A 31 -16.46 -28.80 -43.91
N VAL A 32 -15.20 -28.98 -43.53
CA VAL A 32 -14.70 -28.81 -42.16
C VAL A 32 -13.74 -27.64 -42.10
N ALA A 33 -13.97 -26.70 -41.18
CA ALA A 33 -13.02 -25.62 -40.82
C ALA A 33 -12.28 -26.05 -39.55
N THR A 34 -10.96 -26.15 -39.59
CA THR A 34 -10.11 -26.54 -38.45
C THR A 34 -9.29 -25.36 -37.96
N PHE A 35 -9.47 -24.98 -36.72
CA PHE A 35 -8.75 -23.91 -36.04
C PHE A 35 -7.70 -24.53 -35.10
N THR A 36 -6.42 -24.06 -35.14
CA THR A 36 -5.32 -24.72 -34.47
C THR A 36 -4.54 -23.83 -33.49
N ASP A 37 -4.74 -22.49 -33.55
CA ASP A 37 -3.92 -21.52 -32.83
C ASP A 37 -4.74 -20.50 -32.01
N LEU A 38 -6.03 -20.77 -31.83
CA LEU A 38 -6.92 -19.86 -31.11
C LEU A 38 -6.61 -19.83 -29.61
N ARG A 39 -6.59 -18.63 -29.05
CA ARG A 39 -6.45 -18.39 -27.61
C ARG A 39 -7.25 -17.16 -27.20
N ILE A 40 -7.64 -17.10 -25.93
CA ILE A 40 -8.30 -15.95 -25.31
C ILE A 40 -7.35 -15.39 -24.25
N ASP A 41 -7.16 -14.06 -24.22
CA ASP A 41 -6.20 -13.37 -23.36
C ASP A 41 -6.67 -13.16 -21.92
N ASN A 42 -7.99 -13.04 -21.70
CA ASN A 42 -8.53 -12.82 -20.36
C ASN A 42 -9.03 -14.13 -19.75
N ALA A 43 -8.51 -14.47 -18.57
CA ALA A 43 -9.01 -15.60 -17.79
C ALA A 43 -10.39 -15.29 -17.21
N GLY A 44 -11.29 -16.27 -17.27
CA GLY A 44 -12.64 -16.12 -16.79
C GLY A 44 -13.52 -17.32 -17.14
N SER A 45 -14.77 -17.27 -16.74
CA SER A 45 -15.75 -18.33 -16.94
C SER A 45 -16.86 -17.90 -17.90
N GLY A 46 -17.52 -18.91 -18.48
CA GLY A 46 -18.73 -18.69 -19.25
C GLY A 46 -18.51 -18.16 -20.66
N TYR A 47 -17.34 -18.36 -21.26
CA TYR A 47 -17.09 -18.03 -22.67
C TYR A 47 -17.86 -18.93 -23.59
N THR A 48 -18.43 -18.37 -24.66
CA THR A 48 -18.91 -19.11 -25.82
C THR A 48 -18.34 -18.51 -27.11
N LEU A 49 -18.17 -19.29 -28.14
CA LEU A 49 -17.74 -18.82 -29.47
C LEU A 49 -18.92 -18.87 -30.44
N THR A 50 -19.04 -17.84 -31.25
CA THR A 50 -19.95 -17.78 -32.38
C THR A 50 -19.20 -18.06 -33.67
N ALA A 51 -19.65 -19.05 -34.43
CA ALA A 51 -19.18 -19.35 -35.79
C ALA A 51 -20.11 -18.72 -36.82
N THR A 52 -19.54 -18.00 -37.79
CA THR A 52 -20.25 -17.39 -38.90
C THR A 52 -19.61 -17.78 -40.24
N SER A 53 -20.43 -17.92 -41.30
CA SER A 53 -19.93 -18.18 -42.66
C SER A 53 -20.93 -17.66 -43.69
N GLY A 54 -20.59 -16.54 -44.34
CA GLY A 54 -21.43 -15.92 -45.37
C GLY A 54 -22.88 -15.71 -44.89
N SER A 55 -23.87 -16.26 -45.66
CA SER A 55 -25.29 -16.17 -45.34
C SER A 55 -25.82 -17.36 -44.50
N LEU A 56 -24.95 -18.27 -44.06
CA LEU A 56 -25.38 -19.42 -43.26
C LEU A 56 -25.79 -18.97 -41.85
N THR A 57 -26.75 -19.71 -41.27
CA THR A 57 -27.10 -19.50 -39.85
C THR A 57 -25.89 -19.71 -38.97
N SER A 58 -25.61 -18.76 -38.06
CA SER A 58 -24.54 -18.86 -37.11
C SER A 58 -24.73 -19.97 -36.09
N ALA A 59 -23.65 -20.55 -35.62
CA ALA A 59 -23.66 -21.55 -34.55
C ALA A 59 -22.91 -21.01 -33.33
N VAL A 60 -23.39 -21.34 -32.12
CA VAL A 60 -22.77 -20.97 -30.87
C VAL A 60 -22.27 -22.21 -30.14
N SER A 61 -21.06 -22.17 -29.63
CA SER A 61 -20.48 -23.27 -28.86
C SER A 61 -21.18 -23.45 -27.50
N SER A 62 -20.95 -24.59 -26.84
CA SER A 62 -21.16 -24.70 -25.40
C SER A 62 -20.25 -23.76 -24.65
N SER A 63 -20.64 -23.42 -23.40
CA SER A 63 -19.85 -22.58 -22.50
C SER A 63 -18.57 -23.28 -22.02
N PHE A 64 -17.48 -22.54 -21.93
CA PHE A 64 -16.20 -23.00 -21.40
C PHE A 64 -15.50 -21.94 -20.56
N ASN A 65 -14.49 -22.34 -19.81
CA ASN A 65 -13.68 -21.44 -18.98
C ASN A 65 -12.27 -21.30 -19.54
N VAL A 66 -11.68 -20.13 -19.32
CA VAL A 66 -10.29 -19.82 -19.62
C VAL A 66 -9.56 -19.59 -18.31
N SER A 67 -8.55 -20.38 -18.03
CA SER A 67 -7.70 -20.23 -16.85
C SER A 67 -6.56 -19.24 -17.13
N ALA A 68 -6.05 -18.57 -16.07
CA ALA A 68 -4.83 -17.78 -16.19
C ALA A 68 -3.64 -18.67 -16.62
N GLY A 69 -2.74 -18.09 -17.39
CA GLY A 69 -1.52 -18.72 -17.82
C GLY A 69 -0.50 -18.89 -16.69
N PRO A 70 0.75 -19.30 -17.00
CA PRO A 70 1.83 -19.38 -16.00
C PRO A 70 2.11 -18.02 -15.35
N ALA A 71 2.49 -18.05 -14.07
CA ALA A 71 2.93 -16.86 -13.36
C ALA A 71 4.15 -16.23 -14.06
N SER A 72 4.13 -14.93 -14.26
CA SER A 72 5.15 -14.20 -15.01
C SER A 72 5.62 -12.95 -14.29
N THR A 73 4.69 -12.18 -13.71
CA THR A 73 5.00 -10.86 -13.15
C THR A 73 4.31 -10.63 -11.82
N LEU A 74 4.86 -9.69 -11.05
CA LEU A 74 4.17 -9.02 -9.95
C LEU A 74 3.59 -7.69 -10.43
N SER A 75 2.52 -7.24 -9.80
CA SER A 75 2.02 -5.88 -9.93
C SER A 75 1.67 -5.32 -8.56
N VAL A 76 1.84 -4.01 -8.39
CA VAL A 76 1.33 -3.30 -7.22
C VAL A 76 -0.18 -3.17 -7.34
N ALA A 77 -0.91 -3.64 -6.33
CA ALA A 77 -2.37 -3.57 -6.26
C ALA A 77 -2.84 -2.49 -5.30
N SER A 78 -2.01 -2.17 -4.30
CA SER A 78 -2.18 -1.06 -3.38
C SER A 78 -0.82 -0.42 -3.15
N GLU A 79 -0.75 0.88 -3.28
CA GLU A 79 0.45 1.67 -3.01
C GLU A 79 0.58 1.93 -1.50
N PRO A 80 1.81 1.95 -0.95
CA PRO A 80 2.02 2.40 0.42
C PRO A 80 1.71 3.89 0.53
N SER A 81 1.09 4.29 1.64
CA SER A 81 0.89 5.71 1.95
C SER A 81 2.20 6.35 2.42
N ALA A 82 2.31 7.69 2.30
CA ALA A 82 3.28 8.45 3.07
C ALA A 82 3.10 8.17 4.58
N SER A 83 4.18 8.21 5.35
CA SER A 83 4.16 7.91 6.78
C SER A 83 5.06 8.85 7.58
N MET A 84 4.96 8.75 8.90
CA MET A 84 5.93 9.31 9.83
C MET A 84 7.01 8.27 10.15
N VAL A 85 8.21 8.72 10.44
CA VAL A 85 9.30 7.84 10.88
C VAL A 85 8.86 7.02 12.10
N GLY A 86 9.05 5.71 12.05
CA GLY A 86 8.65 4.80 13.13
C GLY A 86 7.16 4.48 13.21
N ALA A 87 6.32 5.06 12.35
CA ALA A 87 4.90 4.73 12.26
C ALA A 87 4.64 3.78 11.08
N ALA A 88 3.73 2.82 11.29
CA ALA A 88 3.29 1.95 10.21
C ALA A 88 2.57 2.74 9.10
N PHE A 89 2.77 2.34 7.84
CA PHE A 89 1.99 2.92 6.75
C PHE A 89 0.50 2.73 7.03
N THR A 90 -0.29 3.77 6.89
CA THR A 90 -1.76 3.69 7.03
C THR A 90 -2.38 2.86 5.91
N THR A 91 -1.79 2.90 4.73
CA THR A 91 -2.09 1.98 3.62
C THR A 91 -0.85 1.14 3.38
N GLN A 92 -0.97 -0.16 3.57
CA GLN A 92 0.11 -1.11 3.34
C GLN A 92 0.13 -1.56 1.88
N PRO A 93 1.31 -1.88 1.32
CA PRO A 93 1.40 -2.36 -0.06
C PRO A 93 0.72 -3.72 -0.22
N ILE A 94 0.13 -3.94 -1.39
CA ILE A 94 -0.45 -5.22 -1.80
C ILE A 94 0.12 -5.57 -3.17
N ALA A 95 0.62 -6.81 -3.31
CA ALA A 95 1.07 -7.36 -4.58
C ALA A 95 0.04 -8.32 -5.17
N ARG A 96 -0.04 -8.35 -6.51
CA ARG A 96 -0.74 -9.41 -7.25
C ARG A 96 0.23 -10.17 -8.14
N ILE A 97 0.04 -11.48 -8.18
CA ILE A 97 0.75 -12.38 -9.09
C ILE A 97 -0.06 -12.51 -10.36
N LYS A 98 0.58 -12.23 -11.50
CA LYS A 98 -0.08 -12.17 -12.79
C LYS A 98 0.63 -13.06 -13.83
N ASP A 99 -0.13 -13.49 -14.84
CA ASP A 99 0.42 -14.08 -16.05
C ASP A 99 0.91 -13.01 -17.05
N GLY A 100 1.42 -13.44 -18.21
CA GLY A 100 1.92 -12.56 -19.26
C GLY A 100 0.84 -11.69 -19.92
N TYR A 101 -0.45 -11.99 -19.71
CA TYR A 101 -1.60 -11.21 -20.22
C TYR A 101 -2.23 -10.31 -19.16
N GLY A 102 -1.71 -10.31 -17.93
CA GLY A 102 -2.19 -9.48 -16.85
C GLY A 102 -3.30 -10.10 -16.00
N ASN A 103 -3.65 -11.37 -16.20
CA ASN A 103 -4.60 -12.08 -15.36
C ASN A 103 -4.03 -12.38 -13.99
N THR A 104 -4.80 -12.18 -12.92
CA THR A 104 -4.40 -12.60 -11.58
C THR A 104 -4.48 -14.12 -11.48
N ILE A 105 -3.42 -14.75 -10.98
CA ILE A 105 -3.32 -16.20 -10.82
C ILE A 105 -3.90 -16.59 -9.47
N THR A 106 -5.19 -16.83 -9.42
CA THR A 106 -5.92 -17.12 -8.17
C THR A 106 -5.53 -18.44 -7.50
N SER A 107 -4.81 -19.32 -8.20
CA SER A 107 -4.24 -20.54 -7.63
C SER A 107 -2.85 -20.33 -7.00
N SER A 108 -2.25 -19.15 -7.14
CA SER A 108 -0.90 -18.91 -6.64
C SER A 108 -0.86 -18.66 -5.13
N SER A 109 0.06 -19.36 -4.47
CA SER A 109 0.48 -19.17 -3.07
C SER A 109 1.97 -18.81 -2.95
N ALA A 110 2.54 -18.16 -3.97
CA ALA A 110 3.95 -17.80 -3.97
C ALA A 110 4.27 -16.81 -2.85
N LEU A 111 5.47 -16.95 -2.28
CA LEU A 111 6.02 -16.01 -1.30
C LEU A 111 6.49 -14.75 -2.02
N VAL A 112 6.01 -13.60 -1.58
CA VAL A 112 6.43 -12.27 -2.05
C VAL A 112 7.22 -11.59 -0.96
N THR A 113 8.36 -11.01 -1.32
CA THR A 113 9.22 -10.22 -0.44
C THR A 113 9.15 -8.75 -0.85
N VAL A 114 9.12 -7.85 0.13
CA VAL A 114 9.18 -6.41 -0.07
C VAL A 114 10.46 -5.85 0.53
N THR A 115 11.12 -4.95 -0.19
CA THR A 115 12.34 -4.24 0.27
C THR A 115 12.28 -2.78 -0.16
N ILE A 116 13.01 -1.91 0.54
CA ILE A 116 13.25 -0.55 0.02
C ILE A 116 14.05 -0.69 -1.28
N THR A 117 13.62 -0.02 -2.34
CA THR A 117 14.32 -0.03 -3.63
C THR A 117 15.67 0.64 -3.47
N SER A 118 16.74 -0.03 -3.90
CA SER A 118 18.10 0.50 -3.81
C SER A 118 18.22 1.87 -4.50
N GLY A 119 18.88 2.82 -3.84
CA GLY A 119 19.08 4.18 -4.35
C GLY A 119 17.88 5.10 -4.20
N THR A 120 16.81 4.70 -3.50
CA THR A 120 15.65 5.56 -3.22
C THR A 120 15.59 5.93 -1.74
N GLY A 121 14.98 7.07 -1.44
CA GLY A 121 14.88 7.57 -0.06
C GLY A 121 16.24 7.94 0.54
N ASN A 122 16.42 7.62 1.83
CA ASN A 122 17.64 7.88 2.57
C ASN A 122 18.52 6.62 2.63
N ALA A 123 19.81 6.77 2.36
CA ALA A 123 20.78 5.68 2.50
C ALA A 123 20.85 5.21 3.96
N GLY A 124 20.75 3.91 4.19
CA GLY A 124 20.77 3.33 5.55
C GLY A 124 19.39 3.17 6.18
N ALA A 125 18.31 3.60 5.52
CA ALA A 125 16.96 3.35 5.98
C ALA A 125 16.64 1.84 6.01
N THR A 126 15.91 1.42 7.05
CA THR A 126 15.52 0.01 7.23
C THR A 126 14.00 -0.11 7.13
N LEU A 127 13.54 -1.14 6.40
CA LEU A 127 12.14 -1.55 6.40
C LEU A 127 11.91 -2.54 7.54
N ILE A 128 11.11 -2.14 8.52
CA ILE A 128 10.76 -2.92 9.71
C ILE A 128 9.38 -3.53 9.51
N GLY A 129 9.11 -4.67 10.15
CA GLY A 129 7.85 -5.40 10.07
C GLY A 129 7.96 -6.68 9.24
N SER A 130 6.81 -7.28 8.89
CA SER A 130 6.78 -8.51 8.10
C SER A 130 7.02 -8.19 6.62
N ASN A 131 8.29 -8.24 6.21
CA ASN A 131 8.72 -7.96 4.84
C ASN A 131 8.48 -9.12 3.85
N THR A 132 7.81 -10.18 4.28
CA THR A 132 7.38 -11.28 3.43
C THR A 132 5.90 -11.58 3.63
N ALA A 133 5.21 -11.96 2.56
CA ALA A 133 3.81 -12.36 2.59
C ALA A 133 3.58 -13.51 1.60
N THR A 134 2.93 -14.58 2.05
CA THR A 134 2.46 -15.65 1.18
C THR A 134 1.16 -15.21 0.50
N ALA A 135 1.10 -15.34 -0.82
CA ALA A 135 -0.09 -14.97 -1.56
C ALA A 135 -1.26 -15.91 -1.22
N VAL A 136 -2.44 -15.32 -1.07
CA VAL A 136 -3.73 -16.03 -0.99
C VAL A 136 -4.53 -15.64 -2.22
N SER A 137 -4.93 -16.61 -3.00
CA SER A 137 -5.61 -16.40 -4.28
C SER A 137 -4.87 -15.41 -5.20
N GLY A 138 -3.52 -15.53 -5.23
CA GLY A 138 -2.65 -14.69 -6.05
C GLY A 138 -2.43 -13.27 -5.53
N VAL A 139 -2.86 -12.96 -4.29
CA VAL A 139 -2.72 -11.65 -3.66
C VAL A 139 -1.87 -11.78 -2.39
N ALA A 140 -0.75 -11.06 -2.33
CA ALA A 140 0.10 -10.95 -1.14
C ALA A 140 -0.14 -9.61 -0.46
N THR A 141 -0.63 -9.65 0.79
CA THR A 141 -0.94 -8.48 1.62
C THR A 141 0.10 -8.34 2.71
N PHE A 142 0.76 -7.19 2.76
CA PHE A 142 1.70 -6.86 3.82
C PHE A 142 1.02 -6.11 4.95
N THR A 143 1.56 -6.22 6.16
CA THR A 143 1.02 -5.57 7.36
C THR A 143 2.14 -5.09 8.26
N GLY A 144 1.93 -3.96 8.94
CA GLY A 144 2.84 -3.44 9.96
C GLY A 144 4.20 -2.98 9.43
N LEU A 145 4.32 -2.70 8.12
CA LEU A 145 5.56 -2.17 7.57
C LEU A 145 5.78 -0.73 8.00
N VAL A 146 7.02 -0.44 8.40
CA VAL A 146 7.50 0.84 8.92
C VAL A 146 8.84 1.14 8.27
N ILE A 147 9.15 2.41 7.98
CA ILE A 147 10.51 2.87 7.68
C ILE A 147 11.03 3.70 8.87
N ASP A 148 12.25 3.40 9.31
CA ASP A 148 12.88 3.99 10.50
C ASP A 148 13.57 5.33 10.27
N THR A 149 13.69 5.77 9.03
CA THR A 149 14.50 6.94 8.67
C THR A 149 13.71 7.91 7.79
N VAL A 150 13.78 9.20 8.14
CA VAL A 150 13.21 10.31 7.36
C VAL A 150 13.83 10.37 5.98
N GLY A 151 13.00 10.61 4.97
CA GLY A 151 13.47 10.81 3.59
C GLY A 151 12.32 11.01 2.62
N SER A 152 12.66 11.48 1.44
CA SER A 152 11.73 11.69 0.33
C SER A 152 12.01 10.73 -0.81
N GLY A 153 10.96 10.39 -1.56
CA GLY A 153 11.09 9.59 -2.75
C GLY A 153 11.42 8.13 -2.50
N TYR A 154 11.04 7.55 -1.37
CA TYR A 154 11.11 6.11 -1.15
C TYR A 154 10.24 5.36 -2.15
N THR A 155 10.75 4.26 -2.66
CA THR A 155 9.96 3.26 -3.38
C THR A 155 10.23 1.88 -2.78
N LEU A 156 9.26 0.97 -2.89
CA LEU A 156 9.41 -0.41 -2.47
C LEU A 156 9.46 -1.33 -3.68
N THR A 157 10.37 -2.28 -3.66
CA THR A 157 10.45 -3.37 -4.64
C THR A 157 9.76 -4.60 -4.08
N LEU A 158 8.75 -5.10 -4.80
CA LEU A 158 8.09 -6.37 -4.56
C LEU A 158 8.74 -7.43 -5.45
N SER A 159 9.21 -8.53 -4.87
CA SER A 159 9.91 -9.59 -5.57
C SER A 159 9.40 -10.97 -5.18
N SER A 160 9.45 -11.91 -6.11
CA SER A 160 9.15 -13.33 -5.88
C SER A 160 9.99 -14.16 -6.84
N SER A 161 10.41 -15.36 -6.43
CA SER A 161 11.26 -16.22 -7.25
C SER A 161 10.62 -16.54 -8.59
N GLY A 162 11.36 -16.34 -9.67
CA GLY A 162 10.93 -16.65 -11.04
C GLY A 162 9.95 -15.65 -11.65
N LEU A 163 9.63 -14.54 -10.97
CA LEU A 163 8.71 -13.52 -11.47
C LEU A 163 9.43 -12.18 -11.67
N SER A 164 8.97 -11.41 -12.66
CA SER A 164 9.39 -10.00 -12.78
C SER A 164 8.88 -9.21 -11.59
N SER A 165 9.76 -8.43 -10.97
CA SER A 165 9.44 -7.59 -9.82
C SER A 165 8.55 -6.41 -10.18
N ALA A 166 7.86 -5.85 -9.18
CA ALA A 166 7.12 -4.60 -9.28
C ALA A 166 7.70 -3.57 -8.31
N ILE A 167 7.63 -2.30 -8.68
CA ILE A 167 8.09 -1.18 -7.85
C ILE A 167 6.89 -0.26 -7.60
N THR A 168 6.75 0.19 -6.34
CA THR A 168 5.71 1.13 -5.95
C THR A 168 5.98 2.54 -6.47
N SER A 169 4.95 3.36 -6.49
CA SER A 169 5.11 4.81 -6.62
C SER A 169 5.96 5.37 -5.47
N ALA A 170 6.58 6.54 -5.69
CA ALA A 170 7.39 7.19 -4.68
C ALA A 170 6.52 7.80 -3.57
N PHE A 171 6.98 7.70 -2.33
CA PHE A 171 6.35 8.28 -1.15
C PHE A 171 7.40 8.88 -0.20
N ASN A 172 6.95 9.64 0.80
CA ASN A 172 7.84 10.30 1.75
C ASN A 172 7.62 9.73 3.17
N VAL A 173 8.70 9.73 3.95
CA VAL A 173 8.69 9.47 5.39
C VAL A 173 9.16 10.74 6.09
N SER A 174 8.30 11.34 6.90
CA SER A 174 8.50 12.64 7.51
C SER A 174 8.74 12.53 9.04
N LEU A 175 9.29 13.56 9.65
CA LEU A 175 9.30 13.71 11.11
C LEU A 175 7.95 14.20 11.58
N ALA A 176 7.53 13.73 12.77
CA ALA A 176 6.51 14.41 13.53
C ALA A 176 7.11 15.63 14.24
N LEU A 177 6.37 16.72 14.27
CA LEU A 177 6.72 17.94 14.99
C LEU A 177 6.01 17.94 16.34
N LEU A 178 6.70 18.36 17.40
CA LEU A 178 6.09 18.61 18.69
C LEU A 178 5.47 20.02 18.68
N THR A 179 4.19 20.12 19.00
CA THR A 179 3.46 21.38 19.08
C THR A 179 2.64 21.44 20.36
N PHE A 180 2.75 22.54 21.11
CA PHE A 180 1.81 22.78 22.20
C PHE A 180 0.43 23.06 21.64
N THR A 181 -0.54 22.22 21.98
CA THR A 181 -1.95 22.45 21.68
C THR A 181 -2.67 23.11 22.85
N THR A 182 -2.07 23.01 24.03
CA THR A 182 -2.44 23.80 25.20
C THR A 182 -1.16 24.31 25.84
N GLU A 183 -1.02 25.63 25.89
CA GLU A 183 0.13 26.25 26.54
C GLU A 183 -0.01 26.17 28.06
N PRO A 184 1.10 25.99 28.79
CA PRO A 184 1.09 26.09 30.24
C PRO A 184 0.77 27.51 30.65
N SER A 185 -0.07 27.71 31.68
CA SER A 185 -0.30 29.01 32.26
C SER A 185 -0.06 28.98 33.76
N GLY A 186 0.30 30.12 34.28
CA GLY A 186 0.62 30.55 35.62
C GLY A 186 0.28 29.64 36.78
N GLY A 187 1.00 29.93 37.86
CA GLY A 187 0.86 29.29 39.16
C GLY A 187 1.78 30.00 40.14
N GLY A 188 1.54 29.88 41.45
CA GLY A 188 2.49 30.31 42.44
C GLY A 188 3.70 29.38 42.50
N SER A 189 4.77 29.82 43.16
CA SER A 189 5.96 28.98 43.45
C SER A 189 5.51 27.68 44.12
N ASN A 190 5.96 26.53 43.58
CA ASN A 190 5.58 25.19 44.04
C ASN A 190 4.08 24.87 43.97
N GLN A 191 3.27 25.73 43.37
CA GLN A 191 1.86 25.43 43.10
C GLN A 191 1.75 24.78 41.73
N VAL A 192 0.78 23.89 41.61
CA VAL A 192 0.44 23.28 40.31
C VAL A 192 0.00 24.39 39.33
N MET A 193 0.51 24.34 38.10
CA MET A 193 0.15 25.31 37.06
C MET A 193 -1.36 25.32 36.86
N ALA A 194 -1.94 26.52 36.68
CA ALA A 194 -3.37 26.70 36.48
C ALA A 194 -3.84 25.99 35.21
N THR A 195 -3.04 26.03 34.15
CA THR A 195 -3.26 25.23 32.95
C THR A 195 -2.06 24.29 32.73
N GLN A 196 -2.34 23.03 32.66
CA GLN A 196 -1.32 22.02 32.33
C GLN A 196 -1.12 21.94 30.84
N PRO A 197 0.10 21.81 30.34
CA PRO A 197 0.36 21.76 28.92
C PRO A 197 -0.11 20.44 28.29
N VAL A 198 -0.53 20.56 27.02
CA VAL A 198 -0.78 19.43 26.13
C VAL A 198 0.10 19.60 24.91
N VAL A 199 0.82 18.55 24.55
CA VAL A 199 1.70 18.53 23.38
C VAL A 199 1.19 17.49 22.41
N SER A 200 1.04 17.85 21.14
CA SER A 200 0.72 16.90 20.07
C SER A 200 1.90 16.70 19.14
N LEU A 201 2.00 15.50 18.61
CA LEU A 201 2.86 15.18 17.48
C LEU A 201 2.08 15.46 16.20
N GLN A 202 2.56 16.42 15.42
CA GLN A 202 1.89 16.90 14.21
C GLN A 202 2.75 16.63 12.98
N ASP A 203 2.08 16.43 11.84
CA ASP A 203 2.74 16.41 10.54
C ASP A 203 3.04 17.85 10.05
N SER A 204 3.64 17.95 8.87
CA SER A 204 3.98 19.26 8.27
C SER A 204 2.77 20.10 7.90
N SER A 205 1.55 19.54 7.90
CA SER A 205 0.29 20.25 7.68
C SER A 205 -0.34 20.77 8.96
N GLY A 206 0.22 20.41 10.14
CA GLY A 206 -0.31 20.74 11.46
C GLY A 206 -1.36 19.75 11.97
N SER A 207 -1.58 18.65 11.28
CA SER A 207 -2.52 17.61 11.71
C SER A 207 -1.88 16.67 12.72
N THR A 208 -2.61 16.32 13.79
CA THR A 208 -2.11 15.37 14.81
C THR A 208 -1.94 13.97 14.22
N VAL A 209 -0.75 13.38 14.41
CA VAL A 209 -0.42 12.03 13.91
C VAL A 209 -0.90 10.99 14.93
N THR A 210 -2.15 10.57 14.82
CA THR A 210 -2.82 9.66 15.78
C THR A 210 -2.19 8.26 15.85
N ALA A 211 -1.44 7.84 14.83
CA ALA A 211 -0.73 6.56 14.84
C ALA A 211 0.45 6.50 15.83
N LEU A 212 0.97 7.67 16.27
CA LEU A 212 2.11 7.75 17.19
C LEU A 212 1.64 7.63 18.65
N THR A 213 1.46 6.41 19.12
CA THR A 213 1.15 6.06 20.51
C THR A 213 2.37 5.47 21.20
N GLY A 214 2.58 5.80 22.50
CA GLY A 214 3.71 5.29 23.28
C GLY A 214 5.02 6.08 23.12
N ILE A 215 5.04 7.17 22.38
CA ILE A 215 6.22 8.03 22.21
C ILE A 215 6.40 8.87 23.48
N ALA A 216 7.56 8.77 24.14
CA ALA A 216 7.86 9.55 25.32
C ALA A 216 8.13 11.01 24.95
N VAL A 217 7.35 11.93 25.51
CA VAL A 217 7.54 13.38 25.41
C VAL A 217 7.98 13.90 26.77
N THR A 218 9.11 14.62 26.82
CA THR A 218 9.65 15.18 28.07
C THR A 218 9.64 16.71 27.99
N LEU A 219 9.16 17.37 29.03
CA LEU A 219 9.19 18.82 29.20
C LEU A 219 10.30 19.21 30.14
N SER A 220 10.97 20.31 29.82
CA SER A 220 11.95 20.99 30.68
C SER A 220 11.81 22.51 30.55
N ILE A 221 12.30 23.24 31.53
CA ILE A 221 12.43 24.69 31.41
C ILE A 221 13.52 24.96 30.37
N LYS A 222 13.21 25.82 29.38
CA LYS A 222 14.18 26.21 28.36
C LYS A 222 15.38 26.94 29.02
N SER A 223 16.59 26.51 28.69
CA SER A 223 17.81 27.14 29.16
C SER A 223 17.81 28.63 28.81
N GLY A 224 18.19 29.49 29.79
CA GLY A 224 18.24 30.93 29.60
C GLY A 224 16.90 31.66 29.75
N THR A 225 15.81 30.95 30.14
CA THR A 225 14.53 31.57 30.46
C THR A 225 14.19 31.47 31.94
N GLY A 226 13.36 32.37 32.42
CA GLY A 226 12.97 32.44 33.84
C GLY A 226 14.12 32.79 34.78
N ILE A 227 14.01 32.42 36.07
CA ILE A 227 15.00 32.66 37.09
C ILE A 227 16.02 31.53 37.17
N ALA A 228 17.30 31.89 37.27
CA ALA A 228 18.38 30.92 37.42
C ALA A 228 18.12 29.94 38.60
N GLY A 229 18.28 28.65 38.36
CA GLY A 229 18.00 27.58 39.31
C GLY A 229 16.53 27.25 39.51
N ALA A 230 15.64 27.76 38.67
CA ALA A 230 14.27 27.23 38.59
C ALA A 230 14.26 25.79 38.09
N SER A 231 13.41 24.98 38.67
CA SER A 231 13.21 23.57 38.28
C SER A 231 11.74 23.24 38.04
N LEU A 232 11.50 22.47 37.02
CA LEU A 232 10.21 21.88 36.72
C LEU A 232 10.08 20.56 37.49
N SER A 233 8.94 20.32 38.14
CA SER A 233 8.63 19.09 38.86
C SER A 233 7.20 18.68 38.61
N GLY A 234 6.86 17.45 39.02
CA GLY A 234 5.60 16.75 38.64
C GLY A 234 5.89 15.69 37.61
N VAL A 235 4.89 15.32 36.81
CA VAL A 235 5.06 14.33 35.73
C VAL A 235 5.64 15.04 34.51
N THR A 236 6.97 15.05 34.40
CA THR A 236 7.69 15.76 33.32
C THR A 236 7.88 14.93 32.04
N THR A 237 7.62 13.62 32.09
CA THR A 237 7.67 12.73 30.93
C THR A 237 6.35 11.97 30.81
N VAL A 238 5.72 12.02 29.66
CA VAL A 238 4.43 11.37 29.38
C VAL A 238 4.54 10.67 28.03
N SER A 239 4.03 9.45 27.92
CA SER A 239 3.89 8.75 26.64
C SER A 239 2.64 9.23 25.89
N THR A 240 2.75 9.39 24.60
CA THR A 240 1.61 9.80 23.75
C THR A 240 0.52 8.73 23.69
N VAL A 241 -0.71 9.20 23.62
CA VAL A 241 -1.89 8.41 23.24
C VAL A 241 -2.51 9.08 22.03
N ASN A 242 -2.62 8.36 20.92
CA ASN A 242 -3.10 8.90 19.64
C ASN A 242 -2.39 10.22 19.25
N GLY A 243 -1.06 10.24 19.38
CA GLY A 243 -0.24 11.40 19.04
C GLY A 243 -0.27 12.55 20.04
N VAL A 244 -0.94 12.41 21.18
CA VAL A 244 -1.10 13.49 22.19
C VAL A 244 -0.45 13.08 23.52
N ALA A 245 0.37 13.95 24.09
CA ALA A 245 0.93 13.87 25.44
C ALA A 245 0.24 14.89 26.34
N THR A 246 -0.53 14.43 27.33
CA THR A 246 -1.24 15.28 28.30
C THR A 246 -0.48 15.25 29.62
N PHE A 247 0.08 16.37 30.02
CA PHE A 247 0.83 16.50 31.26
C PHE A 247 -0.09 16.86 32.43
N SER A 248 0.34 16.50 33.63
CA SER A 248 -0.39 16.79 34.86
C SER A 248 0.53 17.02 36.07
N GLY A 249 0.08 17.81 37.02
CA GLY A 249 0.80 18.06 38.26
C GLY A 249 2.10 18.83 38.10
N LEU A 250 2.33 19.44 36.93
CA LEU A 250 3.54 20.27 36.71
C LEU A 250 3.51 21.53 37.56
N LYS A 251 4.65 21.84 38.13
CA LYS A 251 4.89 23.02 38.96
C LYS A 251 6.32 23.50 38.83
N ILE A 252 6.55 24.82 39.04
CA ILE A 252 7.86 25.43 39.06
C ILE A 252 8.15 25.93 40.48
N ASN A 253 9.36 25.69 40.97
CA ASN A 253 9.74 25.99 42.37
C ASN A 253 10.09 27.45 42.64
N ARG A 254 10.19 28.31 41.60
CA ARG A 254 10.58 29.73 41.78
C ARG A 254 9.61 30.65 41.03
N VAL A 255 9.33 31.82 41.64
CA VAL A 255 8.55 32.88 41.00
C VAL A 255 9.47 33.63 40.04
N GLY A 256 9.00 33.86 38.81
CA GLY A 256 9.73 34.60 37.80
C GLY A 256 8.79 35.04 36.66
N SER A 257 9.26 35.96 35.86
CA SER A 257 8.60 36.42 34.66
C SER A 257 9.43 36.04 33.42
N GLY A 258 8.74 35.65 32.34
CA GLY A 258 9.32 35.48 31.01
C GLY A 258 9.89 34.14 30.69
#